data_8ad62c578aec667df6a65070ddbf3853
#
_entry.id   8ad62c578aec667df6a65070ddbf3853
#
_cell.length_a   1.000
_cell.length_b   1.000
_cell.length_c   1.000
_cell.angle_alpha   90.00
_cell.angle_beta   90.00
_cell.angle_gamma   90.00
#
_symmetry.space_group_name_H-M   'P 1'
#
loop_
_entity.id
_entity.type
_entity.pdbx_description
1 polymer ?
#
loop_
_entity_poly.entity_id
_entity_poly.type
_entity_poly.pdbx_seq_one_letter_code
_entity_poly.pdbx_strand_id
1 'polypeptide(L)'
;MEKTNLLYEGKAKKVYETNDPALLIVDYKDDATAFNGLKKGTIAGKGAINNRVTNHLMKLLEKEGVPTHFVEELSDRETLVKRVSIVPLEVIVRNIAAGSLSKRLGLPEGTKLGKTVLEFCYKDDELGDPMVNSYHIAAMGWATEEEMDLICRYSLKVNDVLTAYLKDLNIELIDFKLEFGKTADGTIVLADEISPDTCRFWDSVTHEKLDKDRFRRDLGGVEDAYHEIMKRLMGE
;
A
#
# COMPACT_ATOMS: atom_id res chain seq x y z
N MET A 1 -13.38 18.06 11.82
CA MET A 1 -11.94 18.05 12.19
C MET A 1 -11.25 19.11 11.39
N GLU A 2 -10.36 19.93 12.00
CA GLU A 2 -9.68 21.02 11.31
C GLU A 2 -8.23 20.65 11.04
N LYS A 3 -7.76 20.87 9.80
CA LYS A 3 -6.34 20.81 9.44
C LYS A 3 -5.60 21.94 10.16
N THR A 4 -4.41 21.62 10.69
CA THR A 4 -3.52 22.63 11.27
C THR A 4 -2.18 22.65 10.51
N ASN A 5 -1.08 22.20 11.10
CA ASN A 5 0.23 22.29 10.47
C ASN A 5 0.47 21.14 9.49
N LEU A 6 1.20 21.41 8.42
CA LEU A 6 1.77 20.35 7.59
C LEU A 6 2.87 19.65 8.39
N LEU A 7 2.65 18.36 8.70
CA LEU A 7 3.59 17.52 9.44
C LEU A 7 4.65 16.93 8.50
N TYR A 8 4.20 16.45 7.34
CA TYR A 8 5.06 15.76 6.38
C TYR A 8 4.51 15.87 4.97
N GLU A 9 5.39 16.02 3.98
CA GLU A 9 5.04 15.90 2.57
C GLU A 9 5.92 14.83 1.90
N GLY A 10 5.28 13.76 1.45
CA GLY A 10 5.90 12.69 0.71
C GLY A 10 5.68 12.78 -0.80
N LYS A 11 6.05 11.71 -1.50
CA LYS A 11 5.94 11.59 -2.96
C LYS A 11 4.49 11.63 -3.45
N ALA A 12 3.56 11.01 -2.71
CA ALA A 12 2.16 10.85 -3.11
C ALA A 12 1.15 11.51 -2.17
N LYS A 13 1.57 11.94 -0.99
CA LYS A 13 0.68 12.41 0.08
C LYS A 13 1.27 13.59 0.85
N LYS A 14 0.37 14.39 1.41
CA LYS A 14 0.65 15.35 2.48
C LYS A 14 -0.05 14.88 3.74
N VAL A 15 0.61 14.99 4.88
CA VAL A 15 0.06 14.63 6.19
C VAL A 15 -0.01 15.87 7.05
N TYR A 16 -1.18 16.16 7.58
CA TYR A 16 -1.44 17.32 8.40
C TYR A 16 -1.80 16.92 9.83
N GLU A 17 -1.36 17.71 10.76
CA GLU A 17 -1.87 17.68 12.13
C GLU A 17 -3.32 18.18 12.16
N THR A 18 -4.02 17.81 13.23
CA THR A 18 -5.39 18.27 13.50
C THR A 18 -5.44 18.92 14.89
N ASN A 19 -6.63 19.47 15.22
CA ASN A 19 -6.92 19.93 16.58
C ASN A 19 -7.02 18.81 17.63
N ASP A 20 -6.97 17.52 17.20
CA ASP A 20 -6.82 16.36 18.06
C ASP A 20 -5.43 15.72 17.84
N PRO A 21 -4.54 15.69 18.84
CA PRO A 21 -3.18 15.18 18.70
C PRO A 21 -3.13 13.67 18.37
N ALA A 22 -4.22 12.91 18.58
CA ALA A 22 -4.30 11.49 18.28
C ALA A 22 -4.67 11.23 16.80
N LEU A 23 -5.03 12.27 16.05
CA LEU A 23 -5.52 12.15 14.68
C LEU A 23 -4.72 12.99 13.69
N LEU A 24 -4.61 12.49 12.46
CA LEU A 24 -3.98 13.18 11.34
C LEU A 24 -4.93 13.23 10.15
N ILE A 25 -4.72 14.18 9.23
CA ILE A 25 -5.38 14.19 7.93
C ILE A 25 -4.33 13.87 6.86
N VAL A 26 -4.61 12.85 6.06
CA VAL A 26 -3.84 12.48 4.88
C VAL A 26 -4.52 13.03 3.65
N ASP A 27 -3.78 13.81 2.84
CA ASP A 27 -4.22 14.43 1.60
C ASP A 27 -3.44 13.82 0.43
N TYR A 28 -4.13 13.16 -0.49
CA TYR A 28 -3.54 12.42 -1.59
C TYR A 28 -3.28 13.30 -2.81
N LYS A 29 -2.07 13.21 -3.35
CA LYS A 29 -1.58 13.99 -4.51
C LYS A 29 -1.71 13.19 -5.81
N ASP A 30 -1.78 13.92 -6.93
CA ASP A 30 -1.70 13.33 -8.27
C ASP A 30 -0.26 13.08 -8.74
N ASP A 31 0.73 13.52 -7.95
CA ASP A 31 2.13 13.26 -8.24
C ASP A 31 2.43 11.77 -8.29
N ALA A 32 3.13 11.34 -9.33
CA ALA A 32 3.59 9.98 -9.52
C ALA A 32 5.12 9.95 -9.63
N THR A 33 5.75 9.06 -8.88
CA THR A 33 7.19 8.81 -8.96
C THR A 33 7.47 7.33 -9.13
N ALA A 34 8.54 6.99 -9.84
CA ALA A 34 9.03 5.64 -9.98
C ALA A 34 10.56 5.63 -9.93
N PHE A 35 11.14 4.44 -9.63
CA PHE A 35 12.60 4.22 -9.58
C PHE A 35 13.30 5.21 -8.64
N ASN A 36 12.86 5.28 -7.38
CA ASN A 36 13.39 6.18 -6.35
C ASN A 36 13.42 7.65 -6.79
N GLY A 37 12.34 8.10 -7.47
CA GLY A 37 12.19 9.48 -7.92
C GLY A 37 12.91 9.86 -9.20
N LEU A 38 13.58 8.92 -9.88
CA LEU A 38 14.21 9.16 -11.19
C LEU A 38 13.17 9.43 -12.27
N LYS A 39 12.00 8.82 -12.18
CA LYS A 39 10.86 9.12 -13.05
C LYS A 39 9.81 9.86 -12.25
N LYS A 40 9.40 11.03 -12.75
CA LYS A 40 8.38 11.90 -12.15
C LYS A 40 7.33 12.25 -13.19
N GLY A 41 6.09 12.42 -12.75
CA GLY A 41 4.97 12.83 -13.58
C GLY A 41 3.73 13.08 -12.73
N THR A 42 2.64 13.36 -13.39
CA THR A 42 1.32 13.53 -12.78
C THR A 42 0.35 12.58 -13.46
N ILE A 43 -0.49 11.92 -12.68
CA ILE A 43 -1.59 11.09 -13.17
C ILE A 43 -2.87 11.76 -12.69
N ALA A 44 -3.63 12.33 -13.60
CA ALA A 44 -4.84 13.07 -13.27
C ALA A 44 -5.85 12.22 -12.51
N GLY A 45 -6.34 12.72 -11.36
CA GLY A 45 -7.31 12.01 -10.54
C GLY A 45 -6.74 10.89 -9.65
N LYS A 46 -5.44 10.56 -9.78
CA LYS A 46 -4.80 9.48 -9.01
C LYS A 46 -5.01 9.63 -7.51
N GLY A 47 -4.85 10.82 -6.98
CA GLY A 47 -5.00 11.08 -5.54
C GLY A 47 -6.40 10.72 -5.03
N ALA A 48 -7.44 11.13 -5.75
CA ALA A 48 -8.82 10.80 -5.40
C ALA A 48 -9.08 9.28 -5.48
N ILE A 49 -8.62 8.64 -6.54
CA ILE A 49 -8.78 7.17 -6.71
C ILE A 49 -8.05 6.43 -5.61
N ASN A 50 -6.78 6.76 -5.34
CA ASN A 50 -6.00 6.09 -4.30
C ASN A 50 -6.62 6.27 -2.91
N ASN A 51 -7.10 7.47 -2.58
CA ASN A 51 -7.78 7.74 -1.32
C ASN A 51 -9.03 6.86 -1.16
N ARG A 52 -9.92 6.89 -2.14
CA ARG A 52 -11.21 6.16 -2.08
C ARG A 52 -11.00 4.63 -2.07
N VAL A 53 -10.09 4.12 -2.93
CA VAL A 53 -9.73 2.70 -2.96
C VAL A 53 -9.15 2.26 -1.63
N THR A 54 -8.21 3.03 -1.07
CA THR A 54 -7.61 2.74 0.24
C THR A 54 -8.68 2.69 1.33
N ASN A 55 -9.55 3.68 1.41
CA ASN A 55 -10.62 3.74 2.41
C ASN A 55 -11.59 2.56 2.30
N HIS A 56 -11.97 2.20 1.07
CA HIS A 56 -12.84 1.05 0.80
C HIS A 56 -12.19 -0.25 1.29
N LEU A 57 -10.94 -0.49 0.93
CA LEU A 57 -10.23 -1.72 1.29
C LEU A 57 -9.91 -1.77 2.79
N MET A 58 -9.55 -0.66 3.43
CA MET A 58 -9.35 -0.62 4.88
C MET A 58 -10.63 -0.93 5.65
N LYS A 59 -11.78 -0.38 5.24
CA LYS A 59 -13.09 -0.72 5.83
C LYS A 59 -13.43 -2.22 5.68
N LEU A 60 -13.09 -2.82 4.54
CA LEU A 60 -13.25 -4.26 4.33
C LEU A 60 -12.36 -5.05 5.29
N LEU A 61 -11.09 -4.68 5.41
CA LEU A 61 -10.13 -5.37 6.27
C LEU A 61 -10.47 -5.26 7.75
N GLU A 62 -11.01 -4.12 8.22
CA GLU A 62 -11.47 -3.96 9.59
C GLU A 62 -12.62 -4.91 9.93
N LYS A 63 -13.56 -5.12 9.01
CA LYS A 63 -14.65 -6.11 9.18
C LYS A 63 -14.11 -7.54 9.30
N GLU A 64 -12.98 -7.80 8.68
CA GLU A 64 -12.30 -9.10 8.72
C GLU A 64 -11.29 -9.22 9.88
N GLY A 65 -11.22 -8.22 10.77
CA GLY A 65 -10.42 -8.24 11.99
C GLY A 65 -8.95 -7.83 11.81
N VAL A 66 -8.61 -7.11 10.73
CA VAL A 66 -7.32 -6.44 10.59
C VAL A 66 -7.49 -4.98 11.01
N PRO A 67 -6.92 -4.55 12.14
CA PRO A 67 -7.05 -3.16 12.57
C PRO A 67 -6.28 -2.23 11.64
N THR A 68 -6.87 -1.08 11.31
CA THR A 68 -6.26 -0.08 10.44
C THR A 68 -6.15 1.29 11.12
N HIS A 69 -5.41 2.19 10.52
CA HIS A 69 -5.35 3.58 10.96
C HIS A 69 -6.54 4.41 10.47
N PHE A 70 -7.37 3.88 9.57
CA PHE A 70 -8.53 4.58 9.02
C PHE A 70 -9.51 5.01 10.13
N VAL A 71 -10.05 6.23 10.00
CA VAL A 71 -11.11 6.74 10.88
C VAL A 71 -12.32 7.18 10.04
N GLU A 72 -12.11 8.11 9.11
CA GLU A 72 -13.21 8.70 8.33
C GLU A 72 -12.70 9.28 7.01
N GLU A 73 -13.46 9.10 5.94
CA GLU A 73 -13.23 9.75 4.65
C GLU A 73 -13.81 11.17 4.71
N LEU A 74 -12.97 12.19 4.58
CA LEU A 74 -13.38 13.59 4.70
C LEU A 74 -13.75 14.19 3.34
N SER A 75 -13.10 13.74 2.29
CA SER A 75 -13.35 14.14 0.90
C SER A 75 -12.79 13.11 -0.06
N ASP A 76 -12.94 13.30 -1.35
CA ASP A 76 -12.35 12.41 -2.37
C ASP A 76 -10.83 12.25 -2.21
N ARG A 77 -10.14 13.25 -1.64
CA ARG A 77 -8.68 13.25 -1.50
C ARG A 77 -8.17 13.15 -0.08
N GLU A 78 -9.04 13.31 0.90
CA GLU A 78 -8.64 13.47 2.31
C GLU A 78 -9.28 12.41 3.19
N THR A 79 -8.46 11.83 4.04
CA THR A 79 -8.89 10.84 5.04
C THR A 79 -8.34 11.21 6.41
N LEU A 80 -9.22 11.16 7.41
CA LEU A 80 -8.86 11.21 8.82
C LEU A 80 -8.31 9.84 9.23
N VAL A 81 -7.14 9.83 9.84
CA VAL A 81 -6.48 8.61 10.29
C VAL A 81 -5.97 8.74 11.72
N LYS A 82 -5.80 7.63 12.41
CA LYS A 82 -5.11 7.58 13.69
C LYS A 82 -3.66 7.99 13.51
N ARG A 83 -3.13 8.80 14.44
CA ARG A 83 -1.70 9.08 14.51
C ARG A 83 -0.98 7.80 14.94
N VAL A 84 0.01 7.39 14.16
CA VAL A 84 0.82 6.22 14.45
C VAL A 84 2.30 6.54 14.30
N SER A 85 3.14 5.83 15.04
CA SER A 85 4.57 5.75 14.77
C SER A 85 4.80 4.63 13.77
N ILE A 86 5.23 4.95 12.55
CA ILE A 86 5.45 3.95 11.50
C ILE A 86 6.59 3.01 11.94
N VAL A 87 6.34 1.70 11.85
CA VAL A 87 7.40 0.69 11.90
C VAL A 87 8.24 0.87 10.63
N PRO A 88 9.56 1.08 10.71
CA PRO A 88 10.37 1.49 9.56
C PRO A 88 10.63 0.34 8.58
N LEU A 89 9.56 -0.36 8.21
CA LEU A 89 9.57 -1.52 7.31
C LEU A 89 8.50 -1.38 6.23
N GLU A 90 8.87 -1.68 5.00
CA GLU A 90 7.94 -2.07 3.96
C GLU A 90 7.76 -3.59 4.01
N VAL A 91 6.52 -4.04 4.12
CA VAL A 91 6.16 -5.46 4.10
C VAL A 91 5.57 -5.78 2.73
N ILE A 92 6.23 -6.64 1.98
CA ILE A 92 5.83 -6.98 0.61
C ILE A 92 5.29 -8.39 0.59
N VAL A 93 4.06 -8.53 0.11
CA VAL A 93 3.37 -9.82 -0.04
C VAL A 93 3.31 -10.17 -1.53
N ARG A 94 3.74 -11.38 -1.90
CA ARG A 94 3.79 -11.79 -3.31
C ARG A 94 3.14 -13.14 -3.55
N ASN A 95 2.21 -13.17 -4.49
CA ASN A 95 1.52 -14.37 -4.96
C ASN A 95 2.05 -14.85 -6.32
N ILE A 96 2.49 -13.88 -7.14
CA ILE A 96 2.93 -14.11 -8.52
C ILE A 96 4.24 -13.33 -8.72
N ALA A 97 5.17 -13.92 -9.44
CA ALA A 97 6.44 -13.27 -9.74
C ALA A 97 6.24 -12.07 -10.66
N ALA A 98 6.63 -10.89 -10.19
CA ALA A 98 6.61 -9.65 -10.94
C ALA A 98 7.69 -8.68 -10.42
N GLY A 99 7.97 -7.65 -11.19
CA GLY A 99 8.83 -6.54 -10.78
C GLY A 99 10.21 -6.99 -10.28
N SER A 100 10.57 -6.57 -9.05
CA SER A 100 11.89 -6.85 -8.47
C SER A 100 12.11 -8.34 -8.16
N LEU A 101 11.07 -9.09 -7.81
CA LEU A 101 11.19 -10.53 -7.53
C LEU A 101 11.58 -11.30 -8.79
N SER A 102 10.90 -11.06 -9.92
CA SER A 102 11.23 -11.67 -11.21
C SER A 102 12.67 -11.40 -11.61
N LYS A 103 13.11 -10.16 -11.48
CA LYS A 103 14.50 -9.77 -11.82
C LYS A 103 15.53 -10.44 -10.90
N ARG A 104 15.27 -10.45 -9.61
CA ARG A 104 16.19 -10.91 -8.58
C ARG A 104 16.39 -12.41 -8.58
N LEU A 105 15.31 -13.18 -8.86
CA LEU A 105 15.34 -14.64 -8.87
C LEU A 105 15.38 -15.24 -10.29
N GLY A 106 15.40 -14.40 -11.34
CA GLY A 106 15.40 -14.88 -12.72
C GLY A 106 14.11 -15.59 -13.14
N LEU A 107 12.98 -15.31 -12.49
CA LEU A 107 11.70 -15.93 -12.78
C LEU A 107 10.98 -15.17 -13.90
N PRO A 108 10.34 -15.86 -14.86
CA PRO A 108 9.45 -15.20 -15.80
C PRO A 108 8.34 -14.43 -15.07
N GLU A 109 8.03 -13.21 -15.54
CA GLU A 109 6.89 -12.45 -15.00
C GLU A 109 5.58 -13.24 -15.22
N GLY A 110 4.73 -13.26 -14.23
CA GLY A 110 3.48 -14.04 -14.24
C GLY A 110 3.62 -15.48 -13.72
N THR A 111 4.82 -15.91 -13.32
CA THR A 111 5.00 -17.23 -12.69
C THR A 111 4.28 -17.26 -11.34
N LYS A 112 3.31 -18.17 -11.19
CA LYS A 112 2.63 -18.41 -9.90
C LYS A 112 3.59 -19.02 -8.90
N LEU A 113 3.64 -18.43 -7.71
CA LEU A 113 4.47 -18.95 -6.63
C LEU A 113 3.76 -20.11 -5.94
N GLY A 114 4.51 -21.14 -5.55
CA GLY A 114 3.95 -22.30 -4.84
C GLY A 114 3.41 -21.97 -3.43
N LYS A 115 3.82 -20.84 -2.88
CA LYS A 115 3.38 -20.25 -1.61
C LYS A 115 3.46 -18.74 -1.69
N THR A 116 2.59 -18.05 -0.95
CA THR A 116 2.74 -16.60 -0.73
C THR A 116 4.09 -16.29 -0.07
N VAL A 117 4.81 -15.34 -0.63
CA VAL A 117 6.12 -14.89 -0.13
C VAL A 117 5.93 -13.60 0.64
N LEU A 118 6.52 -13.50 1.83
CA LEU A 118 6.69 -12.26 2.59
C LEU A 118 8.13 -11.80 2.46
N GLU A 119 8.31 -10.53 2.15
CA GLU A 119 9.62 -9.85 2.11
C GLU A 119 9.55 -8.58 2.95
N PHE A 120 10.69 -8.17 3.48
CA PHE A 120 10.83 -6.95 4.26
C PHE A 120 11.90 -6.07 3.65
N CYS A 121 11.62 -4.77 3.55
CA CYS A 121 12.61 -3.76 3.23
C CYS A 121 12.68 -2.74 4.37
N TYR A 122 13.87 -2.27 4.68
CA TYR A 122 14.04 -1.11 5.54
C TYR A 122 13.58 0.13 4.79
N LYS A 123 12.63 0.85 5.37
CA LYS A 123 12.03 2.04 4.76
C LYS A 123 12.99 3.22 4.87
N ASP A 124 13.82 3.39 3.85
CA ASP A 124 14.78 4.47 3.74
C ASP A 124 15.03 4.79 2.25
N ASP A 125 14.41 5.88 1.79
CA ASP A 125 14.50 6.32 0.39
C ASP A 125 15.94 6.60 -0.08
N GLU A 126 16.81 7.09 0.83
CA GLU A 126 18.21 7.40 0.50
C GLU A 126 19.02 6.12 0.26
N LEU A 127 18.71 5.07 1.00
CA LEU A 127 19.32 3.75 0.83
C LEU A 127 18.64 2.90 -0.25
N GLY A 128 17.52 3.36 -0.81
CA GLY A 128 16.76 2.64 -1.85
C GLY A 128 15.97 1.47 -1.32
N ASP A 129 15.45 1.56 -0.09
CA ASP A 129 14.61 0.57 0.60
C ASP A 129 15.24 -0.85 0.56
N PRO A 130 16.43 -1.05 1.18
CA PRO A 130 17.16 -2.30 1.07
C PRO A 130 16.42 -3.46 1.72
N MET A 131 16.48 -4.63 1.11
CA MET A 131 15.90 -5.85 1.67
C MET A 131 16.60 -6.23 2.97
N VAL A 132 15.78 -6.60 3.95
CA VAL A 132 16.22 -7.04 5.28
C VAL A 132 15.51 -8.33 5.67
N ASN A 133 16.02 -9.01 6.68
CA ASN A 133 15.39 -10.19 7.27
C ASN A 133 15.14 -9.99 8.78
N SER A 134 14.52 -10.97 9.42
CA SER A 134 14.18 -10.90 10.84
C SER A 134 15.37 -10.65 11.76
N TYR A 135 16.55 -11.14 11.42
CA TYR A 135 17.77 -10.89 12.20
C TYR A 135 18.23 -9.43 12.14
N HIS A 136 18.13 -8.81 10.95
CA HIS A 136 18.40 -7.37 10.84
C HIS A 136 17.39 -6.56 11.65
N ILE A 137 16.10 -6.88 11.53
CA ILE A 137 15.02 -6.18 12.22
C ILE A 137 15.21 -6.23 13.74
N ALA A 138 15.49 -7.41 14.29
CA ALA A 138 15.74 -7.61 15.71
C ALA A 138 17.03 -6.90 16.18
N ALA A 139 18.13 -7.04 15.43
CA ALA A 139 19.41 -6.44 15.77
C ALA A 139 19.37 -4.91 15.80
N MET A 140 18.56 -4.31 14.93
CA MET A 140 18.39 -2.86 14.83
C MET A 140 17.27 -2.32 15.76
N GLY A 141 16.50 -3.22 16.41
CA GLY A 141 15.40 -2.83 17.30
C GLY A 141 14.24 -2.12 16.58
N TRP A 142 14.03 -2.39 15.29
CA TRP A 142 12.95 -1.76 14.52
C TRP A 142 11.56 -2.28 14.90
N ALA A 143 11.48 -3.55 15.28
CA ALA A 143 10.29 -4.19 15.84
C ALA A 143 10.70 -5.35 16.75
N THR A 144 9.86 -5.69 17.73
CA THR A 144 10.05 -6.90 18.56
C THR A 144 9.62 -8.15 17.78
N GLU A 145 9.97 -9.33 18.30
CA GLU A 145 9.54 -10.60 17.68
C GLU A 145 8.02 -10.73 17.68
N GLU A 146 7.35 -10.34 18.78
CA GLU A 146 5.89 -10.36 18.88
C GLU A 146 5.22 -9.40 17.90
N GLU A 147 5.79 -8.22 17.69
CA GLU A 147 5.31 -7.26 16.70
C GLU A 147 5.48 -7.81 15.29
N MET A 148 6.61 -8.44 14.99
CA MET A 148 6.85 -9.07 13.68
C MET A 148 5.91 -10.24 13.42
N ASP A 149 5.64 -11.08 14.41
CA ASP A 149 4.67 -12.16 14.31
C ASP A 149 3.27 -11.63 14.01
N LEU A 150 2.90 -10.53 14.64
CA LEU A 150 1.61 -9.86 14.41
C LEU A 150 1.54 -9.24 13.01
N ILE A 151 2.58 -8.52 12.59
CA ILE A 151 2.71 -7.94 11.25
C ILE A 151 2.61 -9.03 10.17
N CYS A 152 3.33 -10.15 10.35
CA CYS A 152 3.25 -11.28 9.41
C CYS A 152 1.83 -11.87 9.33
N ARG A 153 1.18 -12.10 10.48
CA ARG A 153 -0.20 -12.61 10.52
C ARG A 153 -1.17 -11.65 9.84
N TYR A 154 -1.09 -10.35 10.12
CA TYR A 154 -1.94 -9.37 9.47
C TYR A 154 -1.68 -9.31 7.96
N SER A 155 -0.42 -9.32 7.53
CA SER A 155 -0.07 -9.28 6.11
C SER A 155 -0.62 -10.48 5.33
N LEU A 156 -0.54 -11.70 5.90
CA LEU A 156 -1.14 -12.88 5.30
C LEU A 156 -2.67 -12.83 5.32
N LYS A 157 -3.28 -12.33 6.41
CA LYS A 157 -4.73 -12.14 6.48
C LYS A 157 -5.22 -11.12 5.45
N VAL A 158 -4.50 -10.00 5.28
CA VAL A 158 -4.77 -9.02 4.22
C VAL A 158 -4.73 -9.69 2.85
N ASN A 159 -3.70 -10.53 2.59
CA ASN A 159 -3.60 -11.26 1.35
C ASN A 159 -4.81 -12.15 1.08
N ASP A 160 -5.21 -12.95 2.07
CA ASP A 160 -6.34 -13.87 1.93
C ASP A 160 -7.65 -13.12 1.64
N VAL A 161 -7.92 -12.05 2.41
CA VAL A 161 -9.13 -11.24 2.24
C VAL A 161 -9.15 -10.55 0.87
N LEU A 162 -8.05 -9.88 0.50
CA LEU A 162 -8.00 -9.14 -0.76
C LEU A 162 -8.03 -10.07 -1.96
N THR A 163 -7.33 -11.20 -1.93
CA THR A 163 -7.33 -12.17 -3.02
C THR A 163 -8.73 -12.74 -3.25
N ALA A 164 -9.45 -13.08 -2.19
CA ALA A 164 -10.82 -13.56 -2.28
C ALA A 164 -11.76 -12.49 -2.85
N TYR A 165 -11.71 -11.27 -2.30
CA TYR A 165 -12.56 -10.15 -2.71
C TYR A 165 -12.32 -9.74 -4.18
N LEU A 166 -11.06 -9.57 -4.58
CA LEU A 166 -10.68 -9.12 -5.92
C LEU A 166 -10.97 -10.15 -7.01
N LYS A 167 -10.96 -11.44 -6.66
CA LYS A 167 -11.30 -12.52 -7.60
C LYS A 167 -12.71 -12.38 -8.15
N ASP A 168 -13.67 -12.00 -7.33
CA ASP A 168 -15.07 -11.81 -7.74
C ASP A 168 -15.24 -10.58 -8.66
N LEU A 169 -14.24 -9.71 -8.70
CA LEU A 169 -14.17 -8.52 -9.55
C LEU A 169 -13.31 -8.71 -10.80
N ASN A 170 -12.91 -9.94 -11.11
CA ASN A 170 -11.99 -10.27 -12.20
C ASN A 170 -10.64 -9.53 -12.10
N ILE A 171 -10.13 -9.36 -10.88
CA ILE A 171 -8.81 -8.79 -10.59
C ILE A 171 -7.93 -9.85 -9.94
N GLU A 172 -6.74 -10.08 -10.50
CA GLU A 172 -5.71 -10.93 -9.91
C GLU A 172 -4.73 -10.07 -9.10
N LEU A 173 -4.59 -10.35 -7.81
CA LEU A 173 -3.65 -9.68 -6.91
C LEU A 173 -2.28 -10.34 -7.04
N ILE A 174 -1.36 -9.66 -7.70
CA ILE A 174 -0.03 -10.17 -8.02
C ILE A 174 0.90 -10.05 -6.81
N ASP A 175 1.08 -8.85 -6.33
CA ASP A 175 1.82 -8.49 -5.14
C ASP A 175 1.38 -7.13 -4.61
N PHE A 176 1.76 -6.82 -3.39
CA PHE A 176 1.48 -5.53 -2.78
C PHE A 176 2.43 -5.22 -1.63
N LYS A 177 2.57 -3.93 -1.33
CA LYS A 177 3.33 -3.38 -0.22
C LYS A 177 2.39 -2.90 0.87
N LEU A 178 2.70 -3.22 2.12
CA LEU A 178 2.02 -2.74 3.32
C LEU A 178 3.01 -1.99 4.22
N GLU A 179 2.50 -1.03 4.95
CA GLU A 179 3.21 -0.41 6.07
C GLU A 179 2.36 -0.52 7.32
N PHE A 180 3.01 -0.72 8.46
CA PHE A 180 2.35 -0.83 9.76
C PHE A 180 2.83 0.29 10.68
N GLY A 181 1.98 0.67 11.61
CA GLY A 181 2.32 1.65 12.62
C GLY A 181 1.82 1.25 14.00
N LYS A 182 2.39 1.88 15.02
CA LYS A 182 1.99 1.74 16.43
C LYS A 182 1.19 2.97 16.84
N THR A 183 0.01 2.76 17.36
CA THR A 183 -0.77 3.78 18.06
C THR A 183 -0.13 4.13 19.41
N ALA A 184 -0.60 5.19 20.06
CA ALA A 184 -0.04 5.65 21.34
C ALA A 184 -0.11 4.60 22.47
N ASP A 185 -1.07 3.68 22.41
CA ASP A 185 -1.22 2.55 23.34
C ASP A 185 -0.40 1.31 22.95
N GLY A 186 0.39 1.39 21.86
CA GLY A 186 1.24 0.31 21.39
C GLY A 186 0.57 -0.68 20.44
N THR A 187 -0.70 -0.47 20.08
CA THR A 187 -1.41 -1.35 19.16
C THR A 187 -0.83 -1.25 17.74
N ILE A 188 -0.48 -2.38 17.14
CA ILE A 188 -0.07 -2.44 15.74
C ILE A 188 -1.30 -2.37 14.85
N VAL A 189 -1.29 -1.44 13.91
CA VAL A 189 -2.35 -1.25 12.91
C VAL A 189 -1.76 -1.14 11.51
N LEU A 190 -2.53 -1.56 10.52
CA LEU A 190 -2.21 -1.32 9.12
C LEU A 190 -2.34 0.18 8.82
N ALA A 191 -1.33 0.74 8.22
CA ALA A 191 -1.23 2.17 7.90
C ALA A 191 -0.94 2.38 6.41
N ASP A 192 -0.50 3.56 6.03
CA ASP A 192 -0.20 3.99 4.67
C ASP A 192 -1.42 3.83 3.74
N GLU A 193 -1.30 3.10 2.66
CA GLU A 193 -2.36 2.89 1.66
C GLU A 193 -2.37 1.47 1.10
N ILE A 194 -3.53 1.08 0.58
CA ILE A 194 -3.71 -0.06 -0.32
C ILE A 194 -4.37 0.47 -1.59
N SER A 195 -3.61 0.61 -2.66
CA SER A 195 -4.04 1.32 -3.86
C SER A 195 -3.31 0.80 -5.10
N PRO A 196 -3.67 1.24 -6.32
CA PRO A 196 -2.90 0.94 -7.52
C PRO A 196 -1.43 1.42 -7.48
N ASP A 197 -1.05 2.29 -6.53
CA ASP A 197 0.34 2.71 -6.31
C ASP A 197 1.16 1.65 -5.57
N THR A 198 0.55 0.93 -4.63
CA THR A 198 1.20 -0.04 -3.74
C THR A 198 0.91 -1.49 -4.10
N CYS A 199 -0.10 -1.75 -4.94
CA CYS A 199 -0.49 -3.07 -5.41
C CYS A 199 -0.22 -3.25 -6.90
N ARG A 200 0.06 -4.49 -7.33
CA ARG A 200 -0.07 -4.91 -8.71
C ARG A 200 -1.39 -5.65 -8.88
N PHE A 201 -2.27 -5.01 -9.63
CA PHE A 201 -3.57 -5.53 -10.03
C PHE A 201 -3.54 -5.87 -11.51
N TRP A 202 -3.80 -7.12 -11.86
CA TRP A 202 -3.96 -7.51 -13.25
C TRP A 202 -5.40 -7.95 -13.50
N ASP A 203 -5.90 -7.65 -14.70
CA ASP A 203 -7.13 -8.26 -15.16
C ASP A 203 -6.95 -9.77 -15.24
N SER A 204 -7.83 -10.55 -14.60
CA SER A 204 -7.67 -12.00 -14.48
C SER A 204 -7.87 -12.76 -15.81
N VAL A 205 -8.43 -12.10 -16.83
CA VAL A 205 -8.72 -12.70 -18.14
C VAL A 205 -7.71 -12.24 -19.19
N THR A 206 -7.47 -10.93 -19.27
CA THR A 206 -6.59 -10.33 -20.29
C THR A 206 -5.16 -10.20 -19.85
N HIS A 207 -4.91 -10.29 -18.53
CA HIS A 207 -3.61 -10.02 -17.87
C HIS A 207 -3.10 -8.59 -18.08
N GLU A 208 -3.98 -7.67 -18.47
CA GLU A 208 -3.64 -6.24 -18.50
C GLU A 208 -3.34 -5.71 -17.12
N LYS A 209 -2.36 -4.82 -17.06
CA LYS A 209 -1.96 -4.15 -15.83
C LYS A 209 -2.93 -3.03 -15.51
N LEU A 210 -3.53 -3.06 -14.32
CA LEU A 210 -4.50 -2.07 -13.83
C LEU A 210 -3.92 -1.22 -12.68
N ASP A 211 -2.62 -0.97 -12.72
CA ASP A 211 -1.86 -0.37 -11.64
C ASP A 211 -0.72 0.54 -12.14
N LYS A 212 0.09 1.02 -11.22
CA LYS A 212 1.21 1.94 -11.47
C LYS A 212 2.29 1.38 -12.41
N ASP A 213 2.32 0.07 -12.69
CA ASP A 213 3.28 -0.47 -13.64
C ASP A 213 3.07 0.09 -15.05
N ARG A 214 1.86 0.56 -15.40
CA ARG A 214 1.64 1.30 -16.65
C ARG A 214 2.49 2.58 -16.70
N PHE A 215 2.54 3.33 -15.60
CA PHE A 215 3.41 4.51 -15.49
C PHE A 215 4.89 4.12 -15.44
N ARG A 216 5.25 3.12 -14.64
CA ARG A 216 6.65 2.67 -14.51
C ARG A 216 7.26 2.25 -15.83
N ARG A 217 6.47 1.62 -16.70
CA ARG A 217 6.90 0.93 -17.93
C ARG A 217 6.48 1.62 -19.22
N ASP A 218 5.91 2.83 -19.15
CA ASP A 218 5.44 3.61 -20.29
C ASP A 218 4.43 2.85 -21.18
N LEU A 219 3.50 2.13 -20.57
CA LEU A 219 2.51 1.32 -21.30
C LEU A 219 1.32 2.13 -21.83
N GLY A 220 1.19 3.40 -21.43
CA GLY A 220 0.03 4.25 -21.73
C GLY A 220 -1.24 3.85 -20.96
N GLY A 221 -2.32 4.65 -21.08
CA GLY A 221 -3.62 4.37 -20.45
C GLY A 221 -3.57 4.24 -18.93
N VAL A 222 -2.73 5.05 -18.27
CA VAL A 222 -2.54 4.98 -16.81
C VAL A 222 -3.80 5.42 -16.10
N GLU A 223 -4.36 6.57 -16.50
CA GLU A 223 -5.58 7.12 -15.92
C GLU A 223 -6.76 6.15 -16.09
N ASP A 224 -6.91 5.56 -17.28
CA ASP A 224 -7.97 4.58 -17.58
C ASP A 224 -7.86 3.35 -16.66
N ALA A 225 -6.65 2.86 -16.42
CA ALA A 225 -6.41 1.72 -15.53
C ALA A 225 -6.80 2.01 -14.08
N TYR A 226 -6.50 3.21 -13.57
CA TYR A 226 -6.90 3.63 -12.22
C TYR A 226 -8.42 3.78 -12.11
N HIS A 227 -9.07 4.36 -13.12
CA HIS A 227 -10.52 4.45 -13.18
C HIS A 227 -11.18 3.06 -13.26
N GLU A 228 -10.61 2.14 -14.01
CA GLU A 228 -11.13 0.78 -14.12
C GLU A 228 -11.07 0.05 -12.78
N ILE A 229 -9.97 0.19 -12.01
CA ILE A 229 -9.89 -0.34 -10.65
C ILE A 229 -10.96 0.26 -9.76
N MET A 230 -11.11 1.58 -9.75
CA MET A 230 -12.13 2.24 -8.94
C MET A 230 -13.53 1.76 -9.31
N LYS A 231 -13.83 1.68 -10.60
CA LYS A 231 -15.11 1.18 -11.11
C LYS A 231 -15.40 -0.25 -10.65
N ARG A 232 -14.43 -1.17 -10.75
CA ARG A 232 -14.62 -2.56 -10.33
C ARG A 232 -14.81 -2.70 -8.83
N LEU A 233 -14.05 -1.93 -8.04
CA LEU A 233 -14.11 -2.00 -6.57
C LEU A 233 -15.36 -1.34 -5.99
N MET A 234 -15.85 -0.28 -6.61
CA MET A 234 -16.90 0.57 -6.04
C MET A 234 -18.21 0.57 -6.84
N GLY A 235 -18.20 0.02 -8.04
CA GLY A 235 -19.39 -0.04 -8.92
C GLY A 235 -19.74 1.31 -9.57
N GLU A 236 -18.79 2.23 -9.70
CA GLU A 236 -18.98 3.60 -10.19
C GLU A 236 -18.36 3.82 -11.57
#